data_c7acb5492cda8a6ebe0b3d42a548466c
#
_entry.id   c7acb5492cda8a6ebe0b3d42a548466c
#
_cell.length_a   1.000
_cell.length_b   1.000
_cell.length_c   1.000
_cell.angle_alpha   90.00
_cell.angle_beta   90.00
_cell.angle_gamma   90.00
#
_symmetry.space_group_name_H-M   'P 1'
#
loop_
_entity.id
_entity.type
_entity.pdbx_description
1 polymer ?
#
loop_
_entity_poly.entity_id
_entity_poly.type
_entity_poly.pdbx_seq_one_letter_code
_entity_poly.pdbx_strand_id
1 'polypeptide(L)'
;MRTLFGSLFVFAALLLGITSVQAQMTAPPGYYKDQKVVYHNDGGAPDNAAYFRKLLTNIKNHIDAVGKDHVEIRVVDHGDGLIMFQLANNDPDLAHRIDALKAEGVKFLICSNTLRERHIDWHTLYGVKEDDLVPSGVAELARLQQMGYVYIHP
;
A
#
# COMPACT_ATOMS: atom_id res chain seq x y z
N MET A 1 -40.35 30.57 66.31
CA MET A 1 -40.57 29.86 65.08
C MET A 1 -39.55 30.41 64.05
N ARG A 2 -38.48 29.67 63.79
CA ARG A 2 -37.42 30.06 62.85
C ARG A 2 -37.37 28.97 61.72
N THR A 3 -37.80 29.36 60.54
CA THR A 3 -37.79 28.56 59.36
C THR A 3 -36.43 28.70 58.69
N LEU A 4 -35.65 27.58 58.60
CA LEU A 4 -34.42 27.45 57.88
C LEU A 4 -34.75 27.09 56.42
N PHE A 5 -34.41 27.98 55.47
CA PHE A 5 -34.40 27.69 54.07
C PHE A 5 -33.03 27.11 53.70
N GLY A 6 -32.98 25.82 53.38
CA GLY A 6 -31.80 25.18 52.82
C GLY A 6 -31.74 25.38 51.32
N SER A 7 -30.76 26.14 50.85
CA SER A 7 -30.46 26.28 49.42
C SER A 7 -29.71 25.04 48.92
N LEU A 8 -30.34 24.31 48.01
CA LEU A 8 -29.73 23.19 47.28
C LEU A 8 -28.97 23.73 46.07
N PHE A 9 -27.63 23.76 46.13
CA PHE A 9 -26.81 24.07 44.99
C PHE A 9 -26.66 22.81 44.13
N VAL A 10 -27.30 22.78 42.96
CA VAL A 10 -27.06 21.75 41.94
C VAL A 10 -25.83 22.17 41.13
N PHE A 11 -24.71 21.48 41.32
CA PHE A 11 -23.54 21.60 40.46
C PHE A 11 -23.81 20.82 39.19
N ALA A 12 -24.11 21.48 38.09
CA ALA A 12 -24.12 20.90 36.74
C ALA A 12 -22.67 20.82 36.26
N ALA A 13 -22.06 19.63 36.31
CA ALA A 13 -20.78 19.38 35.67
C ALA A 13 -20.97 19.33 34.17
N LEU A 14 -20.52 20.38 33.47
CA LEU A 14 -20.42 20.40 32.01
C LEU A 14 -19.23 19.52 31.62
N LEU A 15 -19.51 18.28 31.22
CA LEU A 15 -18.53 17.41 30.53
C LEU A 15 -18.33 17.95 29.10
N LEU A 16 -17.34 18.82 28.94
CA LEU A 16 -16.79 19.16 27.63
C LEU A 16 -16.09 17.92 27.08
N GLY A 17 -16.81 17.13 26.27
CA GLY A 17 -16.23 16.07 25.46
C GLY A 17 -15.24 16.69 24.48
N ILE A 18 -13.94 16.57 24.76
CA ILE A 18 -12.89 16.87 23.79
C ILE A 18 -12.92 15.74 22.75
N THR A 19 -13.74 15.89 21.71
CA THR A 19 -13.58 15.11 20.50
C THR A 19 -12.32 15.64 19.82
N SER A 20 -11.21 14.91 19.96
CA SER A 20 -10.04 15.10 19.11
C SER A 20 -10.45 14.76 17.68
N VAL A 21 -10.91 15.77 16.95
CA VAL A 21 -11.01 15.69 15.48
C VAL A 21 -9.58 15.61 14.99
N GLN A 22 -9.11 14.38 14.80
CA GLN A 22 -7.90 14.14 14.04
C GLN A 22 -8.24 14.55 12.61
N ALA A 23 -7.91 15.79 12.27
CA ALA A 23 -8.09 16.29 10.92
C ALA A 23 -7.25 15.41 10.01
N GLN A 24 -7.88 14.48 9.32
CA GLN A 24 -7.28 13.76 8.23
C GLN A 24 -7.00 14.83 7.18
N MET A 25 -5.71 15.17 7.00
CA MET A 25 -5.29 16.15 6.00
C MET A 25 -5.51 15.52 4.63
N THR A 26 -6.73 15.66 4.12
CA THR A 26 -7.04 15.31 2.73
C THR A 26 -6.54 16.42 1.83
N ALA A 27 -5.88 16.06 0.73
CA ALA A 27 -5.44 17.02 -0.25
C ALA A 27 -6.66 17.79 -0.82
N PRO A 28 -6.55 19.10 -1.06
CA PRO A 28 -7.60 19.84 -1.72
C PRO A 28 -7.93 19.25 -3.10
N PRO A 29 -9.17 19.39 -3.61
CA PRO A 29 -9.52 18.94 -4.94
C PRO A 29 -8.55 19.47 -6.00
N GLY A 30 -8.00 18.59 -6.85
CA GLY A 30 -7.07 18.96 -7.92
C GLY A 30 -5.62 19.21 -7.46
N TYR A 31 -5.28 18.95 -6.19
CA TYR A 31 -3.91 19.03 -5.70
C TYR A 31 -3.00 18.01 -6.40
N TYR A 32 -3.46 16.76 -6.49
CA TYR A 32 -2.84 15.73 -7.31
C TYR A 32 -3.54 15.70 -8.68
N LYS A 33 -2.72 15.55 -9.75
CA LYS A 33 -3.20 15.27 -11.10
C LYS A 33 -3.18 13.77 -11.35
N ASP A 34 -3.71 13.32 -12.49
CA ASP A 34 -3.61 11.93 -12.92
C ASP A 34 -2.15 11.48 -12.97
N GLN A 35 -1.88 10.28 -12.47
CA GLN A 35 -0.53 9.76 -12.32
C GLN A 35 -0.40 8.35 -12.90
N LYS A 36 0.73 8.10 -13.56
CA LYS A 36 1.22 6.76 -13.88
C LYS A 36 2.47 6.53 -13.07
N VAL A 37 2.49 5.46 -12.28
CA VAL A 37 3.56 5.23 -11.31
C VAL A 37 4.07 3.80 -11.42
N VAL A 38 5.38 3.63 -11.45
CA VAL A 38 6.04 2.34 -11.28
C VAL A 38 6.75 2.30 -9.92
N TYR A 39 6.30 1.39 -9.08
CA TYR A 39 7.00 1.01 -7.86
C TYR A 39 8.00 -0.09 -8.15
N HIS A 40 9.20 0.09 -7.62
CA HIS A 40 10.26 -0.91 -7.73
C HIS A 40 10.35 -1.69 -6.42
N ASN A 41 10.23 -3.01 -6.52
CA ASN A 41 10.39 -3.94 -5.41
C ASN A 41 11.51 -4.94 -5.73
N ASP A 42 12.67 -4.73 -5.15
CA ASP A 42 13.82 -5.64 -5.21
C ASP A 42 14.11 -6.34 -3.88
N GLY A 43 13.32 -6.04 -2.83
CA GLY A 43 13.51 -6.56 -1.48
C GLY A 43 14.77 -5.98 -0.82
N GLY A 44 15.54 -6.87 -0.16
CA GLY A 44 16.89 -6.51 0.33
C GLY A 44 16.94 -5.92 1.74
N ALA A 45 15.82 -5.85 2.48
CA ALA A 45 15.81 -5.47 3.87
C ALA A 45 16.14 -6.67 4.79
N PRO A 46 16.78 -6.44 5.95
CA PRO A 46 17.01 -7.51 6.93
C PRO A 46 15.72 -8.21 7.39
N ASP A 47 14.61 -7.47 7.47
CA ASP A 47 13.26 -8.00 7.68
C ASP A 47 12.41 -7.76 6.43
N ASN A 48 12.44 -8.73 5.53
CA ASN A 48 11.67 -8.69 4.28
C ASN A 48 10.17 -8.55 4.53
N ALA A 49 9.60 -9.21 5.54
CA ALA A 49 8.16 -9.14 5.79
C ALA A 49 7.72 -7.74 6.22
N ALA A 50 8.50 -7.07 7.08
CA ALA A 50 8.23 -5.69 7.48
C ALA A 50 8.37 -4.72 6.29
N TYR A 51 9.42 -4.91 5.47
CA TYR A 51 9.62 -4.13 4.25
C TYR A 51 8.44 -4.26 3.29
N PHE A 52 7.97 -5.47 3.00
CA PHE A 52 6.85 -5.68 2.08
C PHE A 52 5.54 -5.09 2.61
N ARG A 53 5.27 -5.20 3.92
CA ARG A 53 4.11 -4.52 4.53
C ARG A 53 4.19 -3.01 4.37
N LYS A 54 5.38 -2.42 4.57
CA LYS A 54 5.61 -0.99 4.36
C LYS A 54 5.36 -0.59 2.90
N LEU A 55 5.92 -1.34 1.95
CA LEU A 55 5.72 -1.12 0.51
C LEU A 55 4.22 -1.13 0.15
N LEU A 56 3.49 -2.19 0.52
CA LEU A 56 2.07 -2.32 0.24
C LEU A 56 1.23 -1.22 0.91
N THR A 57 1.62 -0.80 2.13
CA THR A 57 1.00 0.35 2.81
C THR A 57 1.25 1.66 2.06
N ASN A 58 2.47 1.89 1.56
CA ASN A 58 2.79 3.09 0.79
C ASN A 58 1.98 3.15 -0.50
N ILE A 59 1.82 2.03 -1.21
CA ILE A 59 0.99 1.94 -2.41
C ILE A 59 -0.47 2.26 -2.08
N LYS A 60 -1.02 1.67 -1.01
CA LYS A 60 -2.39 1.97 -0.56
C LYS A 60 -2.58 3.45 -0.23
N ASN A 61 -1.67 4.03 0.54
CA ASN A 61 -1.70 5.45 0.90
C ASN A 61 -1.63 6.35 -0.34
N HIS A 62 -0.88 5.94 -1.36
CA HIS A 62 -0.80 6.67 -2.63
C HIS A 62 -2.15 6.67 -3.35
N ILE A 63 -2.80 5.50 -3.47
CA ILE A 63 -4.13 5.38 -4.06
C ILE A 63 -5.15 6.22 -3.29
N ASP A 64 -5.12 6.17 -1.94
CA ASP A 64 -6.04 6.95 -1.10
C ASP A 64 -5.86 8.46 -1.25
N ALA A 65 -4.61 8.92 -1.46
CA ALA A 65 -4.30 10.33 -1.61
C ALA A 65 -4.69 10.88 -2.98
N VAL A 66 -4.50 10.11 -4.06
CA VAL A 66 -4.72 10.55 -5.45
C VAL A 66 -6.12 10.20 -5.93
N GLY A 67 -6.68 9.09 -5.46
CA GLY A 67 -7.91 8.48 -5.92
C GLY A 67 -7.65 7.36 -6.93
N LYS A 68 -8.34 6.23 -6.76
CA LYS A 68 -8.13 5.01 -7.58
C LYS A 68 -8.34 5.22 -9.09
N ASP A 69 -9.21 6.15 -9.47
CA ASP A 69 -9.53 6.44 -10.86
C ASP A 69 -8.55 7.46 -11.50
N HIS A 70 -7.63 8.01 -10.69
CA HIS A 70 -6.65 9.02 -11.05
C HIS A 70 -5.21 8.54 -10.96
N VAL A 71 -4.98 7.28 -10.58
CA VAL A 71 -3.63 6.71 -10.48
C VAL A 71 -3.56 5.33 -11.11
N GLU A 72 -2.61 5.14 -12.02
CA GLU A 72 -2.27 3.84 -12.59
C GLU A 72 -0.96 3.35 -12.00
N ILE A 73 -0.99 2.23 -11.27
CA ILE A 73 0.18 1.69 -10.56
C ILE A 73 0.62 0.36 -11.15
N ARG A 74 1.92 0.27 -11.43
CA ARG A 74 2.65 -0.96 -11.71
C ARG A 74 3.67 -1.18 -10.61
N VAL A 75 3.80 -2.40 -10.12
CA VAL A 75 4.87 -2.82 -9.20
C VAL A 75 5.75 -3.79 -9.97
N VAL A 76 7.02 -3.47 -10.12
CA VAL A 76 7.98 -4.38 -10.76
C VAL A 76 8.74 -5.10 -9.67
N ASP A 77 8.56 -6.41 -9.65
CA ASP A 77 9.10 -7.32 -8.65
C ASP A 77 10.24 -8.14 -9.26
N HIS A 78 11.47 -7.97 -8.74
CA HIS A 78 12.63 -8.77 -9.14
C HIS A 78 13.56 -9.03 -7.95
N GLY A 79 14.56 -9.90 -8.13
CA GLY A 79 15.48 -10.23 -7.06
C GLY A 79 14.75 -10.73 -5.80
N ASP A 80 15.07 -10.14 -4.66
CA ASP A 80 14.43 -10.49 -3.38
C ASP A 80 12.98 -10.01 -3.28
N GLY A 81 12.51 -9.15 -4.20
CA GLY A 81 11.12 -8.74 -4.27
C GLY A 81 10.13 -9.90 -4.45
N LEU A 82 10.57 -11.00 -5.10
CA LEU A 82 9.74 -12.19 -5.28
C LEU A 82 9.43 -12.92 -3.96
N ILE A 83 10.24 -12.71 -2.92
CA ILE A 83 10.04 -13.30 -1.59
C ILE A 83 8.68 -12.85 -1.01
N MET A 84 8.18 -11.66 -1.38
CA MET A 84 6.87 -11.19 -0.98
C MET A 84 5.77 -12.22 -1.30
N PHE A 85 5.78 -12.75 -2.52
CA PHE A 85 4.77 -13.73 -2.97
C PHE A 85 4.99 -15.14 -2.40
N GLN A 86 6.23 -15.49 -2.05
CA GLN A 86 6.52 -16.72 -1.33
C GLN A 86 6.01 -16.67 0.11
N LEU A 87 6.25 -15.56 0.81
CA LEU A 87 5.77 -15.34 2.18
C LEU A 87 4.25 -15.28 2.25
N ALA A 88 3.60 -14.67 1.27
CA ALA A 88 2.14 -14.52 1.23
C ALA A 88 1.38 -15.87 1.23
N ASN A 89 2.02 -16.98 0.81
CA ASN A 89 1.43 -18.31 0.91
C ASN A 89 1.15 -18.74 2.36
N ASN A 90 1.90 -18.21 3.33
CA ASN A 90 1.79 -18.54 4.74
C ASN A 90 1.54 -17.32 5.64
N ASP A 91 1.38 -16.14 5.06
CA ASP A 91 1.10 -14.89 5.75
C ASP A 91 -0.20 -14.28 5.23
N PRO A 92 -1.34 -14.54 5.90
CA PRO A 92 -2.65 -14.05 5.47
C PRO A 92 -2.75 -12.53 5.38
N ASP A 93 -1.99 -11.76 6.18
CA ASP A 93 -1.98 -10.30 6.12
C ASP A 93 -1.31 -9.83 4.82
N LEU A 94 -0.17 -10.41 4.43
CA LEU A 94 0.46 -10.10 3.14
C LEU A 94 -0.45 -10.49 1.97
N ALA A 95 -1.03 -11.68 2.01
CA ALA A 95 -1.96 -12.16 0.98
C ALA A 95 -3.13 -11.20 0.79
N HIS A 96 -3.81 -10.84 1.89
CA HIS A 96 -4.94 -9.91 1.86
C HIS A 96 -4.56 -8.53 1.29
N ARG A 97 -3.39 -7.98 1.66
CA ARG A 97 -2.91 -6.68 1.14
C ARG A 97 -2.64 -6.73 -0.35
N ILE A 98 -2.02 -7.80 -0.86
CA ILE A 98 -1.78 -8.01 -2.29
C ILE A 98 -3.11 -8.06 -3.04
N ASP A 99 -4.08 -8.85 -2.56
CA ASP A 99 -5.39 -9.00 -3.18
C ASP A 99 -6.19 -7.69 -3.19
N ALA A 100 -6.16 -6.96 -2.09
CA ALA A 100 -6.81 -5.66 -1.98
C ALA A 100 -6.26 -4.66 -3.02
N LEU A 101 -4.94 -4.58 -3.17
CA LEU A 101 -4.32 -3.70 -4.17
C LEU A 101 -4.62 -4.15 -5.61
N LYS A 102 -4.63 -5.47 -5.89
CA LYS A 102 -5.06 -6.00 -7.19
C LYS A 102 -6.51 -5.63 -7.51
N ALA A 103 -7.39 -5.69 -6.52
CA ALA A 103 -8.79 -5.27 -6.67
C ALA A 103 -8.94 -3.76 -6.93
N GLU A 104 -7.99 -2.95 -6.50
CA GLU A 104 -7.91 -1.51 -6.81
C GLU A 104 -7.20 -1.21 -8.15
N GLY A 105 -6.80 -2.24 -8.92
CA GLY A 105 -6.21 -2.10 -10.25
C GLY A 105 -4.68 -2.07 -10.29
N VAL A 106 -4.00 -2.28 -9.16
CA VAL A 106 -2.53 -2.42 -9.13
C VAL A 106 -2.13 -3.69 -9.87
N LYS A 107 -1.14 -3.60 -10.75
CA LYS A 107 -0.53 -4.76 -11.43
C LYS A 107 0.86 -5.01 -10.88
N PHE A 108 1.11 -6.24 -10.46
CA PHE A 108 2.41 -6.73 -10.07
C PHE A 108 3.06 -7.44 -11.26
N LEU A 109 4.29 -7.05 -11.60
CA LEU A 109 5.02 -7.51 -12.79
C LEU A 109 6.25 -8.30 -12.33
N ILE A 110 6.26 -9.59 -12.62
CA ILE A 110 7.21 -10.57 -12.09
C ILE A 110 8.35 -10.80 -13.08
N CYS A 111 9.57 -10.61 -12.65
CA CYS A 111 10.78 -10.75 -13.48
C CYS A 111 11.08 -12.22 -13.81
N SER A 112 10.95 -12.61 -15.08
CA SER A 112 11.27 -13.97 -15.55
C SER A 112 12.76 -14.30 -15.42
N ASN A 113 13.66 -13.30 -15.50
CA ASN A 113 15.08 -13.53 -15.24
C ASN A 113 15.32 -14.00 -13.81
N THR A 114 14.67 -13.36 -12.82
CA THR A 114 14.78 -13.78 -11.42
C THR A 114 14.21 -15.18 -11.20
N LEU A 115 13.06 -15.50 -11.80
CA LEU A 115 12.49 -16.85 -11.73
C LEU A 115 13.50 -17.91 -12.21
N ARG A 116 14.09 -17.67 -13.39
CA ARG A 116 15.07 -18.59 -13.99
C ARG A 116 16.35 -18.72 -13.16
N GLU A 117 16.93 -17.59 -12.75
CA GLU A 117 18.20 -17.56 -12.01
C GLU A 117 18.11 -18.19 -10.63
N ARG A 118 16.93 -18.06 -9.98
CA ARG A 118 16.69 -18.63 -8.65
C ARG A 118 15.96 -19.95 -8.67
N HIS A 119 15.68 -20.51 -9.87
CA HIS A 119 14.96 -21.77 -10.05
C HIS A 119 13.58 -21.76 -9.36
N ILE A 120 12.85 -20.63 -9.44
CA ILE A 120 11.52 -20.46 -8.85
C ILE A 120 10.46 -20.82 -9.89
N ASP A 121 9.59 -21.77 -9.57
CA ASP A 121 8.36 -22.01 -10.32
C ASP A 121 7.33 -20.94 -9.95
N TRP A 122 6.94 -20.12 -10.90
CA TRP A 122 5.99 -19.03 -10.66
C TRP A 122 4.60 -19.50 -10.19
N HIS A 123 4.20 -20.74 -10.51
CA HIS A 123 2.95 -21.32 -10.02
C HIS A 123 2.93 -21.50 -8.48
N THR A 124 4.10 -21.48 -7.85
CA THR A 124 4.23 -21.52 -6.39
C THR A 124 4.15 -20.16 -5.73
N LEU A 125 4.11 -19.08 -6.51
CA LEU A 125 4.00 -17.71 -6.00
C LEU A 125 2.54 -17.31 -5.81
N TYR A 126 2.23 -16.75 -4.65
CA TYR A 126 0.87 -16.37 -4.27
C TYR A 126 0.21 -15.46 -5.30
N GLY A 127 -0.88 -15.92 -5.90
CA GLY A 127 -1.73 -15.13 -6.78
C GLY A 127 -1.06 -14.62 -8.06
N VAL A 128 0.13 -15.09 -8.42
CA VAL A 128 0.82 -14.76 -9.67
C VAL A 128 0.16 -15.53 -10.82
N LYS A 129 0.03 -14.87 -11.97
CA LYS A 129 -0.51 -15.41 -13.22
C LYS A 129 0.51 -15.27 -14.34
N GLU A 130 0.33 -16.03 -15.42
CA GLU A 130 1.21 -15.95 -16.58
C GLU A 130 1.29 -14.55 -17.19
N ASP A 131 0.17 -13.82 -17.22
CA ASP A 131 0.10 -12.43 -17.72
C ASP A 131 0.84 -11.40 -16.84
N ASP A 132 1.23 -11.79 -15.62
CA ASP A 132 2.04 -10.95 -14.73
C ASP A 132 3.54 -11.06 -15.05
N LEU A 133 3.97 -12.03 -15.88
CA LEU A 133 5.38 -12.28 -16.16
C LEU A 133 5.93 -11.28 -17.18
N VAL A 134 7.07 -10.68 -16.85
CA VAL A 134 7.83 -9.83 -17.76
C VAL A 134 9.21 -10.41 -18.01
N PRO A 135 9.79 -10.27 -19.22
CA PRO A 135 11.09 -10.89 -19.55
C PRO A 135 12.21 -10.46 -18.61
N SER A 136 12.26 -9.18 -18.22
CA SER A 136 13.27 -8.60 -17.35
C SER A 136 12.67 -7.46 -16.54
N GLY A 137 12.73 -7.54 -15.20
CA GLY A 137 12.23 -6.48 -14.33
C GLY A 137 12.97 -5.16 -14.56
N VAL A 138 14.29 -5.17 -14.67
CA VAL A 138 15.09 -3.96 -14.90
C VAL A 138 14.75 -3.29 -16.24
N ALA A 139 14.59 -4.08 -17.30
CA ALA A 139 14.21 -3.54 -18.61
C ALA A 139 12.76 -3.02 -18.58
N GLU A 140 11.89 -3.67 -17.82
CA GLU A 140 10.49 -3.25 -17.65
C GLU A 140 10.40 -1.91 -16.90
N LEU A 141 11.22 -1.69 -15.87
CA LEU A 141 11.33 -0.39 -15.19
C LEU A 141 11.70 0.73 -16.18
N ALA A 142 12.69 0.49 -17.06
CA ALA A 142 13.07 1.46 -18.07
C ALA A 142 11.94 1.69 -19.09
N ARG A 143 11.30 0.62 -19.58
CA ARG A 143 10.19 0.68 -20.53
C ARG A 143 9.00 1.49 -19.97
N LEU A 144 8.61 1.23 -18.74
CA LEU A 144 7.51 1.95 -18.10
C LEU A 144 7.81 3.45 -17.95
N GLN A 145 9.05 3.81 -17.56
CA GLN A 145 9.45 5.21 -17.48
C GLN A 145 9.40 5.90 -18.85
N GLN A 146 9.81 5.22 -19.92
CA GLN A 146 9.67 5.73 -21.30
C GLN A 146 8.19 5.92 -21.71
N MET A 147 7.27 5.18 -21.10
CA MET A 147 5.82 5.31 -21.27
C MET A 147 5.19 6.37 -20.34
N GLY A 148 6.01 7.14 -19.61
CA GLY A 148 5.57 8.22 -18.75
C GLY A 148 5.24 7.82 -17.31
N TYR A 149 5.61 6.60 -16.87
CA TYR A 149 5.48 6.24 -15.46
C TYR A 149 6.58 6.90 -14.63
N VAL A 150 6.19 7.52 -13.52
CA VAL A 150 7.12 8.05 -12.52
C VAL A 150 7.65 6.90 -11.68
N TYR A 151 8.96 6.84 -11.52
CA TYR A 151 9.63 5.80 -10.73
C TYR A 151 9.61 6.13 -9.23
N ILE A 152 9.21 5.15 -8.41
CA ILE A 152 9.27 5.22 -6.95
C ILE A 152 9.91 3.93 -6.40
N HIS A 153 10.90 4.12 -5.52
CA HIS A 153 11.49 3.06 -4.70
C HIS A 153 11.36 3.48 -3.23
N PRO A 154 10.41 2.89 -2.45
CA PRO A 154 10.08 3.33 -1.09
C PRO A 154 11.04 2.83 -0.02
#